data_768260ec9fb9cb9e4dafb62bf6787db7
#
_entry.id   768260ec9fb9cb9e4dafb62bf6787db7
#
_cell.length_a   1.000
_cell.length_b   1.000
_cell.length_c   1.000
_cell.angle_alpha   90.00
_cell.angle_beta   90.00
_cell.angle_gamma   90.00
#
_symmetry.space_group_name_H-M   'P 1'
#
loop_
_entity.id
_entity.type
_entity.pdbx_description
1 polymer ?
#
loop_
_entity_poly.entity_id
_entity_poly.type
_entity_poly.pdbx_seq_one_letter_code
_entity_poly.pdbx_strand_id
1 'polypeptide(L)'
;GGNGARSSMEAALRSAHLKPSDVSYVNLHGTGTPTNDAVEPKALRSLFKSDDLPPVSSVKGAIGHTLGAAGAIEAVCSIKAIHEGVLPPTVNNRGQASRTGLDIVPECARKAAPDVVISNSFAFGGNNASVVITAPRGGVHCTAPAQLREVGISGMAALAGKAANSEELLSALSEDCPIWMADEKTWEGDAVQTGHVDIKRLSRTINPSKVRRMDPLGIISSAVVTDLYARHGKLSRKDAESTGIIFATGYGPVTAVTQFNDGIIRHGSEGANALVFPNTVVNAAAGHLAMLNRYRGYTATLACGGPSSLMALLL
;
A
#
# COMPACT_ATOMS: atom_id res chain seq x y z
N GLY A 1 -1.56 10.33 14.43
CA GLY A 1 -1.54 9.95 13.04
C GLY A 1 -2.62 10.58 12.21
N GLY A 2 -2.84 10.01 11.03
CA GLY A 2 -3.85 10.46 10.07
C GLY A 2 -3.33 11.42 8.99
N ASN A 3 -2.08 11.89 9.09
CA ASN A 3 -1.53 12.83 8.11
C ASN A 3 -1.45 12.23 6.69
N GLY A 4 -1.09 10.95 6.54
CA GLY A 4 -1.04 10.29 5.24
C GLY A 4 -2.42 10.20 4.58
N ALA A 5 -3.45 9.80 5.35
CA ALA A 5 -4.83 9.76 4.89
C ALA A 5 -5.33 11.15 4.49
N ARG A 6 -5.05 12.18 5.31
CA ARG A 6 -5.38 13.58 4.96
C ARG A 6 -4.69 14.00 3.66
N SER A 7 -3.40 13.75 3.54
CA SER A 7 -2.62 14.16 2.35
C SER A 7 -3.13 13.50 1.06
N SER A 8 -3.59 12.24 1.13
CA SER A 8 -4.17 11.54 -0.02
C SER A 8 -5.50 12.20 -0.46
N MET A 9 -6.37 12.51 0.49
CA MET A 9 -7.63 13.23 0.21
C MET A 9 -7.37 14.65 -0.34
N GLU A 10 -6.42 15.40 0.25
CA GLU A 10 -6.01 16.72 -0.28
C GLU A 10 -5.46 16.65 -1.69
N ALA A 11 -4.67 15.60 -2.00
CA ALA A 11 -4.13 15.41 -3.35
C ALA A 11 -5.24 15.10 -4.36
N ALA A 12 -6.21 14.25 -4.00
CA ALA A 12 -7.34 13.92 -4.85
C ALA A 12 -8.22 15.15 -5.14
N LEU A 13 -8.50 15.98 -4.12
CA LEU A 13 -9.26 17.23 -4.30
C LEU A 13 -8.50 18.23 -5.16
N ARG A 14 -7.19 18.41 -4.96
CA ARG A 14 -6.37 19.28 -5.84
C ARG A 14 -6.39 18.81 -7.28
N SER A 15 -6.28 17.51 -7.52
CA SER A 15 -6.34 16.94 -8.88
C SER A 15 -7.70 17.19 -9.55
N ALA A 16 -8.76 17.20 -8.75
CA ALA A 16 -10.12 17.51 -9.22
C ALA A 16 -10.44 19.02 -9.28
N HIS A 17 -9.50 19.89 -8.88
CA HIS A 17 -9.71 21.34 -8.74
C HIS A 17 -10.88 21.70 -7.80
N LEU A 18 -11.07 20.92 -6.74
CA LEU A 18 -12.13 21.07 -5.74
C LEU A 18 -11.56 21.40 -4.35
N LYS A 19 -12.44 21.97 -3.52
CA LYS A 19 -12.16 22.29 -2.11
C LYS A 19 -12.85 21.26 -1.20
N PRO A 20 -12.42 21.09 0.07
CA PRO A 20 -13.14 20.27 1.03
C PRO A 20 -14.63 20.64 1.18
N SER A 21 -14.96 21.93 1.10
CA SER A 21 -16.35 22.41 1.18
C SER A 21 -17.26 21.94 0.03
N ASP A 22 -16.71 21.45 -1.06
CA ASP A 22 -17.46 20.95 -2.20
C ASP A 22 -17.90 19.50 -2.03
N VAL A 23 -17.34 18.79 -1.04
CA VAL A 23 -17.59 17.37 -0.82
C VAL A 23 -18.92 17.19 -0.09
N SER A 24 -19.80 16.40 -0.70
CA SER A 24 -21.14 16.12 -0.17
C SER A 24 -21.29 14.73 0.47
N TYR A 25 -20.31 13.85 0.30
CA TYR A 25 -20.28 12.53 0.94
C TYR A 25 -18.87 11.92 0.93
N VAL A 26 -18.55 11.14 1.97
CA VAL A 26 -17.29 10.37 2.03
C VAL A 26 -17.59 8.88 2.22
N ASN A 27 -17.15 8.07 1.27
CA ASN A 27 -17.05 6.63 1.45
C ASN A 27 -15.74 6.33 2.19
N LEU A 28 -15.86 5.85 3.42
CA LEU A 28 -14.74 5.60 4.32
C LEU A 28 -13.96 4.34 3.91
N HIS A 29 -12.67 4.31 4.20
CA HIS A 29 -11.94 3.06 4.28
C HIS A 29 -12.58 2.11 5.31
N GLY A 30 -12.97 2.60 6.48
CA GLY A 30 -13.94 2.04 7.40
C GLY A 30 -13.83 0.55 7.69
N THR A 31 -12.66 0.07 8.11
CA THR A 31 -12.40 -1.38 8.34
C THR A 31 -12.94 -1.90 9.67
N GLY A 32 -13.47 -1.04 10.55
CA GLY A 32 -13.96 -1.42 11.89
C GLY A 32 -12.86 -1.88 12.84
N THR A 33 -11.60 -1.52 12.57
CA THR A 33 -10.48 -1.82 13.46
C THR A 33 -10.21 -0.65 14.42
N PRO A 34 -9.77 -0.90 15.67
CA PRO A 34 -9.47 0.16 16.64
C PRO A 34 -8.52 1.24 16.08
N THR A 35 -7.55 0.83 15.26
CA THR A 35 -6.58 1.76 14.65
C THR A 35 -7.25 2.65 13.61
N ASN A 36 -8.03 2.09 12.68
CA ASN A 36 -8.69 2.89 11.64
C ASN A 36 -9.75 3.81 12.23
N ASP A 37 -10.55 3.29 13.16
CA ASP A 37 -11.63 4.05 13.83
C ASP A 37 -11.09 5.24 14.65
N ALA A 38 -9.84 5.16 15.11
CA ALA A 38 -9.16 6.27 15.78
C ALA A 38 -8.49 7.26 14.81
N VAL A 39 -8.06 6.82 13.61
CA VAL A 39 -7.20 7.59 12.70
C VAL A 39 -7.99 8.29 11.61
N GLU A 40 -8.92 7.60 10.94
CA GLU A 40 -9.68 8.15 9.82
C GLU A 40 -10.56 9.34 10.21
N PRO A 41 -11.31 9.32 11.35
CA PRO A 41 -12.05 10.50 11.82
C PRO A 41 -11.17 11.73 12.08
N LYS A 42 -9.95 11.53 12.60
CA LYS A 42 -8.98 12.63 12.80
C LYS A 42 -8.50 13.21 11.48
N ALA A 43 -8.26 12.37 10.48
CA ALA A 43 -7.87 12.81 9.14
C ALA A 43 -8.97 13.64 8.48
N LEU A 44 -10.23 13.20 8.58
CA LEU A 44 -11.39 13.94 8.08
C LEU A 44 -11.54 15.32 8.75
N ARG A 45 -11.54 15.39 10.08
CA ARG A 45 -11.60 16.66 10.79
C ARG A 45 -10.47 17.61 10.41
N SER A 46 -9.25 17.07 10.25
CA SER A 46 -8.10 17.88 9.84
C SER A 46 -8.19 18.37 8.40
N LEU A 47 -8.89 17.63 7.51
CA LEU A 47 -9.15 18.04 6.13
C LEU A 47 -10.20 19.13 6.05
N PHE A 48 -11.38 18.89 6.63
CA PHE A 48 -12.53 19.78 6.50
C PHE A 48 -12.42 21.04 7.33
N LYS A 49 -11.71 20.98 8.46
CA LYS A 49 -11.49 22.11 9.39
C LYS A 49 -12.81 22.78 9.84
N SER A 50 -13.90 22.03 9.88
CA SER A 50 -15.25 22.44 10.23
C SER A 50 -15.88 21.39 11.12
N ASP A 51 -16.82 21.78 11.94
CA ASP A 51 -17.67 20.87 12.72
C ASP A 51 -18.77 20.26 11.83
N ASP A 52 -19.10 20.91 10.72
CA ASP A 52 -20.07 20.43 9.73
C ASP A 52 -19.34 19.56 8.69
N LEU A 53 -19.19 18.30 9.02
CA LEU A 53 -18.57 17.30 8.17
C LEU A 53 -19.64 16.68 7.24
N PRO A 54 -19.31 16.34 5.99
CA PRO A 54 -20.23 15.62 5.14
C PRO A 54 -20.60 14.26 5.75
N PRO A 55 -21.78 13.72 5.43
CA PRO A 55 -22.15 12.36 5.83
C PRO A 55 -21.13 11.35 5.33
N VAL A 56 -20.92 10.30 6.12
CA VAL A 56 -19.94 9.27 5.82
C VAL A 56 -20.54 7.87 5.96
N SER A 57 -20.07 6.89 5.20
CA SER A 57 -20.36 5.49 5.47
C SER A 57 -19.27 4.55 4.95
N SER A 58 -19.34 3.28 5.34
CA SER A 58 -18.51 2.21 4.82
C SER A 58 -19.37 1.00 4.46
N VAL A 59 -19.30 0.56 3.22
CA VAL A 59 -20.00 -0.64 2.75
C VAL A 59 -19.37 -1.94 3.25
N LYS A 60 -18.18 -1.89 3.84
CA LYS A 60 -17.48 -3.07 4.39
C LYS A 60 -18.26 -3.78 5.49
N GLY A 61 -19.13 -3.06 6.21
CA GLY A 61 -20.03 -3.69 7.18
C GLY A 61 -20.96 -4.73 6.56
N ALA A 62 -21.37 -4.54 5.29
CA ALA A 62 -22.26 -5.42 4.56
C ALA A 62 -21.53 -6.52 3.78
N ILE A 63 -20.39 -6.18 3.15
CA ILE A 63 -19.73 -7.07 2.17
C ILE A 63 -18.37 -7.62 2.66
N GLY A 64 -17.91 -7.22 3.84
CA GLY A 64 -16.58 -7.54 4.32
C GLY A 64 -15.48 -6.72 3.64
N HIS A 65 -14.24 -6.96 4.05
CA HIS A 65 -13.08 -6.33 3.43
C HIS A 65 -12.55 -7.19 2.27
N THR A 66 -12.89 -6.81 1.05
CA THR A 66 -12.54 -7.55 -0.19
C THR A 66 -11.10 -7.28 -0.68
N LEU A 67 -10.22 -6.77 0.21
CA LEU A 67 -8.78 -6.52 -0.04
C LEU A 67 -8.53 -5.71 -1.33
N GLY A 68 -7.86 -6.30 -2.32
CA GLY A 68 -7.52 -5.62 -3.57
C GLY A 68 -8.74 -5.18 -4.41
N ALA A 69 -9.90 -5.80 -4.24
CA ALA A 69 -11.14 -5.41 -4.93
C ALA A 69 -11.92 -4.30 -4.21
N ALA A 70 -11.57 -3.98 -2.93
CA ALA A 70 -12.34 -3.07 -2.08
C ALA A 70 -12.54 -1.69 -2.74
N GLY A 71 -11.44 -1.07 -3.18
CA GLY A 71 -11.50 0.27 -3.77
C GLY A 71 -12.37 0.34 -5.03
N ALA A 72 -12.35 -0.69 -5.88
CA ALA A 72 -13.17 -0.76 -7.08
C ALA A 72 -14.67 -0.89 -6.73
N ILE A 73 -15.02 -1.78 -5.80
CA ILE A 73 -16.41 -1.96 -5.34
C ILE A 73 -16.92 -0.67 -4.68
N GLU A 74 -16.12 -0.04 -3.85
CA GLU A 74 -16.45 1.22 -3.17
C GLU A 74 -16.63 2.38 -4.15
N ALA A 75 -15.82 2.43 -5.22
CA ALA A 75 -16.02 3.40 -6.30
C ALA A 75 -17.36 3.18 -7.01
N VAL A 76 -17.73 1.93 -7.32
CA VAL A 76 -19.04 1.61 -7.90
C VAL A 76 -20.18 2.01 -6.97
N CYS A 77 -20.07 1.71 -5.66
CA CYS A 77 -21.06 2.15 -4.67
C CYS A 77 -21.19 3.68 -4.61
N SER A 78 -20.07 4.40 -4.70
CA SER A 78 -20.06 5.87 -4.71
C SER A 78 -20.71 6.44 -5.97
N ILE A 79 -20.44 5.85 -7.15
CA ILE A 79 -21.10 6.21 -8.41
C ILE A 79 -22.61 5.98 -8.30
N LYS A 80 -23.03 4.84 -7.76
CA LYS A 80 -24.45 4.54 -7.54
C LYS A 80 -25.09 5.49 -6.53
N ALA A 81 -24.38 5.88 -5.47
CA ALA A 81 -24.89 6.86 -4.53
C ALA A 81 -25.22 8.20 -5.19
N ILE A 82 -24.36 8.66 -6.10
CA ILE A 82 -24.61 9.85 -6.92
C ILE A 82 -25.82 9.65 -7.84
N HIS A 83 -25.85 8.53 -8.56
CA HIS A 83 -26.88 8.26 -9.58
C HIS A 83 -28.27 8.07 -8.97
N GLU A 84 -28.36 7.32 -7.88
CA GLU A 84 -29.61 6.93 -7.23
C GLU A 84 -30.09 7.99 -6.21
N GLY A 85 -29.26 8.93 -5.84
CA GLY A 85 -29.56 9.91 -4.79
C GLY A 85 -29.73 9.28 -3.41
N VAL A 86 -28.89 8.27 -3.10
CA VAL A 86 -29.00 7.48 -1.86
C VAL A 86 -27.60 7.17 -1.31
N LEU A 87 -27.35 7.49 -0.05
CA LEU A 87 -26.12 7.10 0.64
C LEU A 87 -26.26 5.68 1.19
N PRO A 88 -25.28 4.79 0.90
CA PRO A 88 -25.29 3.44 1.44
C PRO A 88 -25.07 3.46 2.96
N PRO A 89 -25.64 2.50 3.72
CA PRO A 89 -25.48 2.43 5.17
C PRO A 89 -24.12 1.83 5.58
N THR A 90 -23.71 2.17 6.80
CA THR A 90 -22.71 1.42 7.56
C THR A 90 -23.44 0.42 8.44
N VAL A 91 -23.72 -0.77 7.93
CA VAL A 91 -24.38 -1.82 8.71
C VAL A 91 -23.44 -2.37 9.80
N ASN A 92 -24.01 -2.95 10.86
CA ASN A 92 -23.27 -3.43 12.04
C ASN A 92 -22.51 -2.32 12.80
N ASN A 93 -22.94 -1.07 12.66
CA ASN A 93 -22.35 0.08 13.34
C ASN A 93 -22.78 0.14 14.82
N ARG A 94 -22.14 -0.63 15.68
CA ARG A 94 -22.45 -0.76 17.11
C ARG A 94 -22.18 0.52 17.93
N GLY A 95 -22.82 1.63 17.57
CA GLY A 95 -22.69 2.92 18.27
C GLY A 95 -21.38 3.67 17.99
N GLN A 96 -20.68 3.38 16.90
CA GLN A 96 -19.46 4.08 16.49
C GLN A 96 -19.71 5.57 16.17
N ALA A 97 -20.90 5.90 15.66
CA ALA A 97 -21.28 7.29 15.36
C ALA A 97 -21.12 8.20 16.59
N SER A 98 -21.60 7.77 17.75
CA SER A 98 -21.50 8.55 19.00
C SER A 98 -20.06 8.70 19.50
N ARG A 99 -19.19 7.75 19.20
CA ARG A 99 -17.77 7.77 19.62
C ARG A 99 -16.90 8.63 18.72
N THR A 100 -17.19 8.65 17.42
CA THR A 100 -16.39 9.39 16.45
C THR A 100 -16.87 10.82 16.24
N GLY A 101 -18.14 11.12 16.57
CA GLY A 101 -18.78 12.41 16.30
C GLY A 101 -18.88 12.72 14.79
N LEU A 102 -18.85 11.68 13.93
CA LEU A 102 -19.11 11.80 12.49
C LEU A 102 -20.58 11.54 12.22
N ASP A 103 -21.13 12.15 11.18
CA ASP A 103 -22.45 11.81 10.65
C ASP A 103 -22.36 10.50 9.86
N ILE A 104 -22.26 9.38 10.56
CA ILE A 104 -22.23 8.06 9.94
C ILE A 104 -23.66 7.68 9.56
N VAL A 105 -23.91 7.34 8.28
CA VAL A 105 -25.16 6.76 7.82
C VAL A 105 -25.34 5.38 8.45
N PRO A 106 -26.26 5.19 9.43
CA PRO A 106 -26.36 3.94 10.15
C PRO A 106 -27.27 2.95 9.39
N GLU A 107 -27.21 1.70 9.73
CA GLU A 107 -28.04 0.54 9.36
C GLU A 107 -28.94 0.62 8.09
N CYS A 108 -29.57 1.75 7.80
CA CYS A 108 -30.45 1.96 6.64
C CYS A 108 -29.89 3.04 5.71
N ALA A 109 -30.11 2.86 4.42
CA ALA A 109 -29.72 3.85 3.41
C ALA A 109 -30.44 5.20 3.62
N ARG A 110 -29.74 6.31 3.40
CA ARG A 110 -30.25 7.68 3.56
C ARG A 110 -30.46 8.33 2.21
N LYS A 111 -31.65 8.87 1.95
CA LYS A 111 -31.88 9.74 0.78
C LYS A 111 -31.02 10.99 0.90
N ALA A 112 -30.27 11.27 -0.13
CA ALA A 112 -29.44 12.45 -0.30
C ALA A 112 -29.11 12.62 -1.78
N ALA A 113 -28.60 13.78 -2.18
CA ALA A 113 -28.18 14.04 -3.54
C ALA A 113 -26.68 14.39 -3.55
N PRO A 114 -25.78 13.42 -3.29
CA PRO A 114 -24.35 13.70 -3.33
C PRO A 114 -23.92 13.97 -4.76
N ASP A 115 -23.17 15.05 -4.96
CA ASP A 115 -22.64 15.43 -6.27
C ASP A 115 -21.11 15.38 -6.31
N VAL A 116 -20.44 15.42 -5.16
CA VAL A 116 -19.00 15.23 -5.00
C VAL A 116 -18.74 14.23 -3.88
N VAL A 117 -18.13 13.12 -4.21
CA VAL A 117 -17.82 12.03 -3.29
C VAL A 117 -16.32 11.79 -3.22
N ILE A 118 -15.78 11.63 -2.02
CA ILE A 118 -14.44 11.07 -1.80
C ILE A 118 -14.58 9.61 -1.41
N SER A 119 -13.88 8.71 -2.12
CA SER A 119 -13.74 7.30 -1.72
C SER A 119 -12.31 7.04 -1.28
N ASN A 120 -12.15 6.50 -0.06
CA ASN A 120 -10.88 6.31 0.61
C ASN A 120 -10.45 4.85 0.66
N SER A 121 -9.18 4.59 0.35
CA SER A 121 -8.52 3.30 0.54
C SER A 121 -7.18 3.50 1.23
N PHE A 122 -7.05 2.98 2.46
CA PHE A 122 -5.83 3.09 3.27
C PHE A 122 -5.26 1.71 3.54
N ALA A 123 -3.95 1.54 3.34
CA ALA A 123 -3.31 0.25 3.46
C ALA A 123 -2.08 0.29 4.39
N PHE A 124 -1.64 -0.91 4.77
CA PHE A 124 -0.42 -1.08 5.56
C PHE A 124 0.78 -0.43 4.88
N GLY A 125 1.73 0.04 5.70
CA GLY A 125 2.90 0.75 5.20
C GLY A 125 2.66 2.22 4.84
N GLY A 126 1.41 2.73 5.01
CA GLY A 126 1.06 4.12 4.72
C GLY A 126 0.71 4.36 3.25
N ASN A 127 0.45 3.31 2.48
CA ASN A 127 -0.08 3.41 1.13
C ASN A 127 -1.55 3.87 1.20
N ASN A 128 -1.78 5.13 0.91
CA ASN A 128 -3.10 5.74 0.96
C ASN A 128 -3.49 6.22 -0.43
N ALA A 129 -4.71 5.91 -0.84
CA ALA A 129 -5.30 6.40 -2.06
C ALA A 129 -6.69 6.99 -1.76
N SER A 130 -7.02 8.07 -2.43
CA SER A 130 -8.35 8.66 -2.39
C SER A 130 -8.76 9.02 -3.81
N VAL A 131 -10.01 8.74 -4.15
CA VAL A 131 -10.59 9.06 -5.47
C VAL A 131 -11.73 10.04 -5.27
N VAL A 132 -11.75 11.10 -6.07
CA VAL A 132 -12.88 12.03 -6.13
C VAL A 132 -13.76 11.61 -7.31
N ILE A 133 -15.05 11.44 -7.04
CA ILE A 133 -16.07 11.08 -8.03
C ILE A 133 -17.12 12.19 -7.99
N THR A 134 -17.46 12.72 -9.16
CA THR A 134 -18.45 13.81 -9.27
C THR A 134 -19.62 13.41 -10.15
N ALA A 135 -20.80 13.97 -9.86
CA ALA A 135 -21.90 13.94 -10.80
C ALA A 135 -21.45 14.55 -12.16
N PRO A 136 -22.00 14.10 -13.29
CA PRO A 136 -21.69 14.68 -14.59
C PRO A 136 -22.00 16.19 -14.56
N ARG A 137 -20.99 17.01 -14.62
CA ARG A 137 -21.10 18.46 -14.80
C ARG A 137 -20.78 18.73 -16.25
N GLY A 138 -21.61 19.50 -16.97
CA GLY A 138 -21.37 19.87 -18.36
C GLY A 138 -19.98 20.51 -18.51
N GLY A 139 -19.12 19.93 -19.34
CA GLY A 139 -17.73 20.32 -19.52
C GLY A 139 -16.79 19.41 -18.71
N VAL A 140 -16.55 18.19 -19.20
CA VAL A 140 -15.47 17.33 -18.68
C VAL A 140 -14.15 18.00 -19.12
N HIS A 141 -13.51 18.70 -18.21
CA HIS A 141 -12.11 19.10 -18.38
C HIS A 141 -11.24 17.87 -18.13
N CYS A 142 -11.02 17.04 -19.15
CA CYS A 142 -9.84 16.21 -19.17
C CYS A 142 -8.63 17.15 -19.09
N THR A 143 -7.93 17.16 -17.96
CA THR A 143 -6.61 17.77 -17.92
C THR A 143 -5.76 17.08 -18.99
N ALA A 144 -5.12 17.89 -19.85
CA ALA A 144 -4.16 17.36 -20.81
C ALA A 144 -3.18 16.42 -20.08
N PRO A 145 -2.78 15.30 -20.70
CA PRO A 145 -1.80 14.42 -20.10
C PRO A 145 -0.59 15.23 -19.67
N ALA A 146 -0.12 15.01 -18.44
CA ALA A 146 1.07 15.68 -17.95
C ALA A 146 2.22 15.46 -18.94
N GLN A 147 2.92 16.55 -19.27
CA GLN A 147 4.07 16.47 -20.17
C GLN A 147 5.05 15.45 -19.59
N LEU A 148 5.38 14.41 -20.37
CA LEU A 148 6.35 13.40 -19.96
C LEU A 148 7.68 14.10 -19.67
N ARG A 149 8.21 13.88 -18.49
CA ARG A 149 9.53 14.39 -18.10
C ARG A 149 10.58 13.37 -18.51
N GLU A 150 11.73 13.84 -18.94
CA GLU A 150 12.89 12.97 -19.13
C GLU A 150 13.29 12.37 -17.78
N VAL A 151 13.48 11.05 -17.77
CA VAL A 151 13.88 10.28 -16.58
C VAL A 151 15.24 9.66 -16.84
N GLY A 152 16.19 9.86 -15.95
CA GLY A 152 17.51 9.25 -15.97
C GLY A 152 17.72 8.25 -14.84
N ILE A 153 18.58 7.26 -15.04
CA ILE A 153 19.03 6.32 -14.01
C ILE A 153 20.28 6.91 -13.37
N SER A 154 20.20 7.31 -12.10
CA SER A 154 21.32 7.90 -11.35
C SER A 154 22.14 6.91 -10.55
N GLY A 155 21.64 5.69 -10.30
CA GLY A 155 22.34 4.65 -9.58
C GLY A 155 21.64 3.31 -9.66
N MET A 156 22.41 2.25 -9.49
CA MET A 156 21.92 0.86 -9.48
C MET A 156 22.59 0.08 -8.37
N ALA A 157 21.86 -0.87 -7.81
CA ALA A 157 22.36 -1.86 -6.87
C ALA A 157 21.69 -3.21 -7.13
N ALA A 158 22.43 -4.28 -6.94
CA ALA A 158 21.95 -5.65 -7.14
C ALA A 158 22.58 -6.59 -6.14
N LEU A 159 21.87 -7.65 -5.79
CA LEU A 159 22.39 -8.80 -5.08
C LEU A 159 21.73 -10.09 -5.61
N ALA A 160 22.46 -11.20 -5.55
CA ALA A 160 21.94 -12.48 -6.01
C ALA A 160 22.70 -13.63 -5.36
N GLY A 161 22.00 -14.71 -5.02
CA GLY A 161 22.60 -15.91 -4.47
C GLY A 161 23.45 -15.61 -3.23
N LYS A 162 24.74 -15.99 -3.27
CA LYS A 162 25.70 -15.77 -2.16
C LYS A 162 26.12 -14.30 -2.00
N ALA A 163 26.03 -13.50 -3.07
CA ALA A 163 26.44 -12.10 -3.06
C ALA A 163 25.44 -11.24 -2.30
N ALA A 164 25.89 -10.58 -1.24
CA ALA A 164 25.07 -9.76 -0.36
C ALA A 164 25.02 -8.27 -0.76
N ASN A 165 25.78 -7.87 -1.75
CA ASN A 165 25.84 -6.52 -2.30
C ASN A 165 26.34 -6.55 -3.76
N SER A 166 26.31 -5.40 -4.42
CA SER A 166 26.70 -5.25 -5.82
C SER A 166 28.17 -5.54 -6.09
N GLU A 167 29.06 -5.22 -5.15
CA GLU A 167 30.50 -5.46 -5.32
C GLU A 167 30.81 -6.94 -5.32
N GLU A 168 30.28 -7.68 -4.38
CA GLU A 168 30.40 -9.14 -4.32
C GLU A 168 29.80 -9.82 -5.55
N LEU A 169 28.66 -9.30 -6.03
CA LEU A 169 28.03 -9.83 -7.25
C LEU A 169 28.90 -9.61 -8.47
N LEU A 170 29.46 -8.42 -8.63
CA LEU A 170 30.35 -8.10 -9.77
C LEU A 170 31.65 -8.91 -9.71
N SER A 171 32.26 -9.07 -8.53
CA SER A 171 33.44 -9.91 -8.34
C SER A 171 33.15 -11.36 -8.73
N ALA A 172 32.07 -11.93 -8.21
CA ALA A 172 31.67 -13.31 -8.53
C ALA A 172 31.45 -13.53 -10.02
N LEU A 173 30.82 -12.56 -10.69
CA LEU A 173 30.59 -12.62 -12.14
C LEU A 173 31.88 -12.47 -12.95
N SER A 174 32.84 -11.65 -12.50
CA SER A 174 34.11 -11.44 -13.17
C SER A 174 35.07 -12.62 -12.99
N GLU A 175 34.97 -13.35 -11.88
CA GLU A 175 35.82 -14.49 -11.54
C GLU A 175 35.19 -15.83 -11.97
N ASP A 176 34.08 -15.82 -12.69
CA ASP A 176 33.27 -16.98 -13.08
C ASP A 176 32.92 -17.89 -11.87
N CYS A 177 32.75 -17.26 -10.71
CA CYS A 177 32.38 -17.96 -9.48
C CYS A 177 30.87 -18.25 -9.43
N PRO A 178 30.46 -19.49 -9.09
CA PRO A 178 29.03 -19.79 -8.98
C PRO A 178 28.38 -18.98 -7.87
N ILE A 179 27.36 -18.21 -8.21
CA ILE A 179 26.49 -17.47 -7.27
C ILE A 179 25.39 -18.36 -6.66
N TRP A 180 25.21 -19.54 -7.20
CA TRP A 180 24.23 -20.53 -6.72
C TRP A 180 24.66 -21.13 -5.39
N MET A 181 23.70 -21.42 -4.51
CA MET A 181 24.01 -21.83 -3.13
C MET A 181 23.78 -23.29 -2.83
N ALA A 182 22.88 -23.97 -3.50
CA ALA A 182 22.52 -25.34 -3.16
C ALA A 182 21.85 -26.07 -4.32
N ASP A 183 22.03 -27.38 -4.37
CA ASP A 183 21.16 -28.29 -5.09
C ASP A 183 19.97 -28.62 -4.18
N GLU A 184 18.79 -28.18 -4.56
CA GLU A 184 17.54 -28.58 -3.91
C GLU A 184 16.85 -29.66 -4.73
N LYS A 185 15.99 -30.43 -4.07
CA LYS A 185 15.14 -31.40 -4.75
C LYS A 185 13.75 -30.80 -4.89
N THR A 186 13.18 -30.93 -6.10
CA THR A 186 11.75 -30.70 -6.29
C THR A 186 10.94 -31.71 -5.47
N TRP A 187 9.65 -31.49 -5.31
CA TRP A 187 8.74 -32.43 -4.68
C TRP A 187 8.69 -33.78 -5.44
N GLU A 188 9.01 -33.79 -6.73
CA GLU A 188 9.15 -34.99 -7.58
C GLU A 188 10.51 -35.70 -7.41
N GLY A 189 11.46 -35.07 -6.70
CA GLY A 189 12.78 -35.63 -6.39
C GLY A 189 13.91 -35.21 -7.34
N ASP A 190 13.62 -34.39 -8.35
CA ASP A 190 14.63 -33.89 -9.31
C ASP A 190 15.55 -32.87 -8.64
N ALA A 191 16.85 -32.94 -8.98
CA ALA A 191 17.83 -31.98 -8.50
C ALA A 191 17.68 -30.64 -9.26
N VAL A 192 17.51 -29.54 -8.52
CA VAL A 192 17.40 -28.18 -9.07
C VAL A 192 18.44 -27.29 -8.40
N GLN A 193 19.21 -26.57 -9.21
CA GLN A 193 20.09 -25.53 -8.68
C GLN A 193 19.28 -24.29 -8.32
N THR A 194 19.37 -23.87 -7.07
CA THR A 194 18.64 -22.72 -6.56
C THR A 194 19.59 -21.63 -6.08
N GLY A 195 19.22 -20.37 -6.35
CA GLY A 195 19.91 -19.18 -5.87
C GLY A 195 19.28 -18.65 -4.60
N HIS A 196 19.72 -19.16 -3.45
CA HIS A 196 19.26 -18.62 -2.15
C HIS A 196 20.06 -17.38 -1.75
N VAL A 197 19.35 -16.40 -1.22
CA VAL A 197 19.95 -15.25 -0.57
C VAL A 197 20.04 -15.51 0.92
N ASP A 198 21.21 -15.28 1.53
CA ASP A 198 21.39 -15.43 2.98
C ASP A 198 20.70 -14.30 3.74
N ILE A 199 19.43 -14.53 4.09
CA ILE A 199 18.59 -13.57 4.83
C ILE A 199 19.22 -13.19 6.18
N LYS A 200 19.90 -14.14 6.86
CA LYS A 200 20.55 -13.84 8.15
C LYS A 200 21.71 -12.88 7.98
N ARG A 201 22.51 -13.05 6.92
CA ARG A 201 23.59 -12.13 6.57
C ARG A 201 23.04 -10.76 6.21
N LEU A 202 22.05 -10.69 5.33
CA LEU A 202 21.41 -9.43 4.92
C LEU A 202 20.77 -8.69 6.08
N SER A 203 20.12 -9.40 7.00
CA SER A 203 19.47 -8.78 8.15
C SER A 203 20.44 -8.02 9.06
N ARG A 204 21.74 -8.35 9.04
CA ARG A 204 22.78 -7.65 9.80
C ARG A 204 23.15 -6.29 9.20
N THR A 205 22.86 -6.05 7.94
CA THR A 205 23.11 -4.77 7.26
C THR A 205 22.03 -3.72 7.55
N ILE A 206 20.92 -4.14 8.17
CA ILE A 206 19.75 -3.31 8.45
C ILE A 206 19.61 -3.14 9.96
N ASN A 207 18.98 -2.06 10.40
CA ASN A 207 18.73 -1.83 11.83
C ASN A 207 17.91 -2.99 12.44
N PRO A 208 18.43 -3.70 13.46
CA PRO A 208 17.79 -4.90 14.04
C PRO A 208 16.37 -4.67 14.56
N SER A 209 16.07 -3.49 15.09
CA SER A 209 14.74 -3.16 15.61
C SER A 209 13.67 -3.12 14.50
N LYS A 210 14.08 -2.94 13.26
CA LYS A 210 13.23 -2.83 12.08
C LYS A 210 13.08 -4.16 11.36
N VAL A 211 14.15 -4.95 11.28
CA VAL A 211 14.17 -6.29 10.67
C VAL A 211 13.16 -7.24 11.30
N ARG A 212 12.96 -7.17 12.62
CA ARG A 212 12.07 -8.07 13.37
C ARG A 212 10.62 -8.13 12.85
N ARG A 213 10.18 -7.15 12.08
CA ARG A 213 8.82 -7.05 11.53
C ARG A 213 8.75 -7.27 10.03
N MET A 214 9.88 -7.61 9.41
CA MET A 214 9.96 -7.80 7.96
C MET A 214 9.95 -9.28 7.60
N ASP A 215 9.28 -9.58 6.51
CA ASP A 215 9.44 -10.84 5.81
C ASP A 215 10.75 -10.86 5.00
N PRO A 216 11.17 -12.01 4.44
CA PRO A 216 12.38 -12.11 3.63
C PRO A 216 12.41 -11.11 2.46
N LEU A 217 11.27 -10.85 1.79
CA LEU A 217 11.19 -9.91 0.67
C LEU A 217 11.51 -8.49 1.13
N GLY A 218 10.99 -8.07 2.27
CA GLY A 218 11.28 -6.78 2.88
C GLY A 218 12.76 -6.64 3.28
N ILE A 219 13.38 -7.71 3.79
CA ILE A 219 14.81 -7.73 4.14
C ILE A 219 15.67 -7.60 2.89
N ILE A 220 15.42 -8.40 1.84
CA ILE A 220 16.17 -8.34 0.57
C ILE A 220 16.09 -6.94 -0.03
N SER A 221 14.90 -6.39 -0.14
CA SER A 221 14.68 -5.06 -0.71
C SER A 221 15.40 -3.97 0.08
N SER A 222 15.38 -4.07 1.42
CA SER A 222 16.06 -3.12 2.30
C SER A 222 17.58 -3.21 2.20
N ALA A 223 18.14 -4.41 1.99
CA ALA A 223 19.55 -4.62 1.79
C ALA A 223 20.03 -3.99 0.47
N VAL A 224 19.26 -4.16 -0.63
CA VAL A 224 19.55 -3.50 -1.92
C VAL A 224 19.58 -1.99 -1.78
N VAL A 225 18.59 -1.39 -1.10
CA VAL A 225 18.58 0.07 -0.89
C VAL A 225 19.73 0.52 0.02
N THR A 226 20.14 -0.31 1.00
CA THR A 226 21.29 -0.01 1.85
C THR A 226 22.59 -0.01 1.04
N ASP A 227 22.77 -0.98 0.14
CA ASP A 227 23.91 -1.04 -0.79
C ASP A 227 23.93 0.15 -1.76
N LEU A 228 22.76 0.49 -2.33
CA LEU A 228 22.60 1.68 -3.19
C LEU A 228 23.08 2.95 -2.47
N TYR A 229 22.68 3.13 -1.22
CA TYR A 229 23.10 4.28 -0.43
C TYR A 229 24.57 4.26 -0.02
N ALA A 230 25.14 3.09 0.20
CA ALA A 230 26.58 2.96 0.47
C ALA A 230 27.42 3.43 -0.73
N ARG A 231 26.95 3.15 -1.94
CA ARG A 231 27.66 3.46 -3.20
C ARG A 231 27.42 4.87 -3.73
N HIS A 232 26.21 5.39 -3.58
CA HIS A 232 25.77 6.65 -4.20
C HIS A 232 25.44 7.76 -3.20
N GLY A 233 25.55 7.49 -1.90
CA GLY A 233 25.16 8.42 -0.84
C GLY A 233 23.67 8.39 -0.52
N LYS A 234 23.33 8.79 0.71
CA LYS A 234 21.94 8.90 1.16
C LYS A 234 21.29 10.15 0.62
N LEU A 235 19.99 10.03 0.32
CA LEU A 235 19.16 11.19 0.00
C LEU A 235 19.07 12.16 1.20
N SER A 236 19.01 13.46 0.93
CA SER A 236 18.65 14.43 1.95
C SER A 236 17.25 14.13 2.49
N ARG A 237 16.92 14.66 3.68
CA ARG A 237 15.57 14.48 4.25
C ARG A 237 14.48 15.00 3.32
N LYS A 238 14.71 16.13 2.68
CA LYS A 238 13.79 16.77 1.74
C LYS A 238 13.57 15.89 0.51
N ASP A 239 14.63 15.35 -0.06
CA ASP A 239 14.56 14.51 -1.24
C ASP A 239 13.90 13.16 -0.91
N ALA A 240 14.21 12.56 0.24
CA ALA A 240 13.55 11.35 0.71
C ALA A 240 12.03 11.56 0.89
N GLU A 241 11.59 12.70 1.41
CA GLU A 241 10.17 13.01 1.58
C GLU A 241 9.43 13.19 0.23
N SER A 242 10.12 13.50 -0.86
CA SER A 242 9.57 13.58 -2.21
C SER A 242 9.79 12.31 -3.05
N THR A 243 10.60 11.38 -2.56
CA THR A 243 10.91 10.13 -3.27
C THR A 243 9.73 9.15 -3.20
N GLY A 244 9.34 8.62 -4.36
CA GLY A 244 8.37 7.54 -4.50
C GLY A 244 9.03 6.17 -4.58
N ILE A 245 8.21 5.11 -4.59
CA ILE A 245 8.63 3.73 -4.77
C ILE A 245 7.75 3.07 -5.81
N ILE A 246 8.32 2.54 -6.86
CA ILE A 246 7.67 1.59 -7.75
C ILE A 246 8.31 0.23 -7.47
N PHE A 247 7.57 -0.63 -6.76
CA PHE A 247 8.03 -1.94 -6.32
C PHE A 247 7.49 -3.01 -7.25
N ALA A 248 8.36 -3.89 -7.74
CA ALA A 248 7.96 -4.99 -8.60
C ALA A 248 8.36 -6.33 -7.97
N THR A 249 7.44 -7.27 -7.99
CA THR A 249 7.67 -8.65 -7.52
C THR A 249 6.92 -9.63 -8.41
N GLY A 250 7.45 -10.83 -8.60
CA GLY A 250 6.76 -11.87 -9.36
C GLY A 250 5.55 -12.41 -8.61
N TYR A 251 5.74 -12.81 -7.36
CA TYR A 251 4.74 -13.54 -6.57
C TYR A 251 4.42 -12.88 -5.21
N GLY A 252 5.06 -11.77 -4.88
CA GLY A 252 4.86 -11.11 -3.60
C GLY A 252 5.50 -11.85 -2.41
N PRO A 253 4.97 -11.68 -1.20
CA PRO A 253 5.54 -12.18 0.05
C PRO A 253 5.15 -13.64 0.31
N VAL A 254 5.51 -14.56 -0.59
CA VAL A 254 5.13 -16.00 -0.54
C VAL A 254 5.43 -16.61 0.82
N THR A 255 6.62 -16.34 1.39
CA THR A 255 7.02 -16.89 2.71
C THR A 255 6.06 -16.48 3.82
N ALA A 256 5.67 -15.20 3.88
CA ALA A 256 4.73 -14.72 4.89
C ALA A 256 3.32 -15.30 4.70
N VAL A 257 2.87 -15.42 3.44
CA VAL A 257 1.57 -16.02 3.10
C VAL A 257 1.55 -17.50 3.50
N THR A 258 2.59 -18.25 3.15
CA THR A 258 2.70 -19.67 3.51
C THR A 258 2.71 -19.84 5.04
N GLN A 259 3.54 -19.07 5.75
CA GLN A 259 3.60 -19.13 7.22
C GLN A 259 2.24 -18.81 7.87
N PHE A 260 1.53 -17.82 7.37
CA PHE A 260 0.22 -17.44 7.88
C PHE A 260 -0.82 -18.55 7.65
N ASN A 261 -0.86 -19.10 6.45
CA ASN A 261 -1.78 -20.18 6.09
C ASN A 261 -1.48 -21.47 6.85
N ASP A 262 -0.21 -21.85 7.01
CA ASP A 262 0.19 -23.01 7.81
C ASP A 262 -0.30 -22.88 9.27
N GLY A 263 -0.23 -21.69 9.83
CA GLY A 263 -0.77 -21.41 11.16
C GLY A 263 -2.26 -21.75 11.24
N ILE A 264 -3.04 -21.24 10.28
CA ILE A 264 -4.49 -21.49 10.23
C ILE A 264 -4.81 -22.96 9.97
N ILE A 265 -4.09 -23.61 9.06
CA ILE A 265 -4.30 -25.03 8.74
C ILE A 265 -4.06 -25.91 9.96
N ARG A 266 -3.02 -25.62 10.76
CA ARG A 266 -2.64 -26.45 11.93
C ARG A 266 -3.47 -26.17 13.18
N HIS A 267 -3.92 -24.92 13.37
CA HIS A 267 -4.48 -24.46 14.65
C HIS A 267 -5.85 -23.75 14.49
N GLY A 268 -6.46 -23.80 13.30
CA GLY A 268 -7.72 -23.10 13.04
C GLY A 268 -7.56 -21.58 13.15
N SER A 269 -8.61 -20.87 13.54
CA SER A 269 -8.62 -19.40 13.69
C SER A 269 -7.59 -18.88 14.70
N GLU A 270 -7.24 -19.66 15.71
CA GLU A 270 -6.24 -19.29 16.72
C GLU A 270 -4.81 -19.24 16.13
N GLY A 271 -4.58 -19.98 15.04
CA GLY A 271 -3.31 -19.93 14.29
C GLY A 271 -3.12 -18.69 13.44
N ALA A 272 -4.12 -17.82 13.30
CA ALA A 272 -4.04 -16.57 12.58
C ALA A 272 -3.14 -15.55 13.31
N ASN A 273 -1.86 -15.54 12.98
CA ASN A 273 -0.87 -14.70 13.66
C ASN A 273 -0.98 -13.23 13.20
N ALA A 274 -1.48 -12.36 14.09
CA ALA A 274 -1.64 -10.93 13.82
C ALA A 274 -0.33 -10.17 13.52
N LEU A 275 0.83 -10.70 13.93
CA LEU A 275 2.14 -10.10 13.63
C LEU A 275 2.64 -10.47 12.24
N VAL A 276 2.22 -11.61 11.70
CA VAL A 276 2.57 -12.05 10.35
C VAL A 276 1.64 -11.44 9.31
N PHE A 277 0.37 -11.28 9.64
CA PHE A 277 -0.68 -10.80 8.73
C PHE A 277 -0.30 -9.53 7.94
N PRO A 278 0.28 -8.46 8.52
CA PRO A 278 0.67 -7.26 7.75
C PRO A 278 1.71 -7.51 6.66
N ASN A 279 2.44 -8.63 6.73
CA ASN A 279 3.43 -9.01 5.73
C ASN A 279 2.87 -9.92 4.62
N THR A 280 1.61 -10.33 4.71
CA THR A 280 0.98 -11.17 3.67
C THR A 280 0.51 -10.39 2.45
N VAL A 281 0.46 -9.07 2.53
CA VAL A 281 0.03 -8.21 1.41
C VAL A 281 1.20 -7.86 0.51
N VAL A 282 0.97 -7.80 -0.79
CA VAL A 282 2.02 -7.61 -1.81
C VAL A 282 2.81 -6.31 -1.67
N ASN A 283 2.22 -5.28 -1.07
CA ASN A 283 2.85 -3.98 -0.86
C ASN A 283 3.61 -3.86 0.49
N ALA A 284 3.69 -4.91 1.29
CA ALA A 284 4.36 -4.87 2.59
C ALA A 284 5.83 -4.45 2.48
N ALA A 285 6.59 -5.03 1.54
CA ALA A 285 8.00 -4.70 1.33
C ALA A 285 8.19 -3.21 0.94
N ALA A 286 7.38 -2.69 0.02
CA ALA A 286 7.39 -1.26 -0.33
C ALA A 286 7.08 -0.37 0.88
N GLY A 287 6.10 -0.77 1.70
CA GLY A 287 5.76 -0.08 2.95
C GLY A 287 6.92 -0.06 3.95
N HIS A 288 7.62 -1.17 4.11
CA HIS A 288 8.81 -1.24 4.96
C HIS A 288 9.93 -0.31 4.46
N LEU A 289 10.20 -0.31 3.14
CA LEU A 289 11.17 0.61 2.52
C LEU A 289 10.79 2.08 2.75
N ALA A 290 9.54 2.44 2.55
CA ALA A 290 9.04 3.79 2.76
C ALA A 290 9.24 4.24 4.21
N MET A 291 8.88 3.38 5.19
CA MET A 291 9.07 3.68 6.61
C MET A 291 10.55 3.79 7.02
N LEU A 292 11.41 2.90 6.50
CA LEU A 292 12.84 2.91 6.81
C LEU A 292 13.53 4.19 6.34
N ASN A 293 13.22 4.60 5.12
CA ASN A 293 13.93 5.66 4.41
C ASN A 293 13.17 6.99 4.41
N ARG A 294 11.98 7.04 5.04
CA ARG A 294 11.09 8.22 5.08
C ARG A 294 10.62 8.68 3.71
N TYR A 295 10.47 7.73 2.78
CA TYR A 295 9.89 8.04 1.48
C TYR A 295 8.40 8.33 1.63
N ARG A 296 7.93 9.44 1.07
CA ARG A 296 6.56 9.91 1.19
C ARG A 296 5.92 10.27 -0.16
N GLY A 297 6.66 10.05 -1.24
CA GLY A 297 6.16 10.22 -2.59
C GLY A 297 5.22 9.09 -3.01
N TYR A 298 4.88 9.07 -4.29
CA TYR A 298 4.01 8.05 -4.87
C TYR A 298 4.56 6.64 -4.63
N THR A 299 3.71 5.71 -4.25
CA THR A 299 4.09 4.31 -4.04
C THR A 299 3.13 3.40 -4.80
N ALA A 300 3.70 2.54 -5.65
CA ALA A 300 2.99 1.49 -6.36
C ALA A 300 3.69 0.14 -6.17
N THR A 301 2.92 -0.93 -6.15
CA THR A 301 3.44 -2.30 -6.14
C THR A 301 2.80 -3.08 -7.29
N LEU A 302 3.64 -3.67 -8.12
CA LEU A 302 3.26 -4.51 -9.25
C LEU A 302 3.61 -5.97 -8.94
N ALA A 303 2.62 -6.84 -9.01
CA ALA A 303 2.76 -8.28 -8.82
C ALA A 303 2.08 -9.02 -9.99
N CYS A 304 2.73 -9.03 -11.14
CA CYS A 304 2.19 -9.51 -12.42
C CYS A 304 2.99 -10.71 -12.96
N GLY A 305 3.69 -11.44 -12.10
CA GLY A 305 4.59 -12.51 -12.54
C GLY A 305 5.88 -11.97 -13.17
N GLY A 306 6.39 -12.65 -14.19
CA GLY A 306 7.65 -12.31 -14.87
C GLY A 306 7.78 -10.87 -15.38
N PRO A 307 6.76 -10.26 -16.01
CA PRO A 307 6.88 -8.91 -16.57
C PRO A 307 6.84 -7.77 -15.55
N SER A 308 6.64 -8.04 -14.25
CA SER A 308 6.47 -7.01 -13.22
C SER A 308 7.55 -5.94 -13.22
N SER A 309 8.82 -6.31 -13.36
CA SER A 309 9.95 -5.37 -13.35
C SER A 309 9.98 -4.47 -14.59
N LEU A 310 9.65 -4.99 -15.77
CA LEU A 310 9.56 -4.18 -16.98
C LEU A 310 8.38 -3.19 -16.89
N MET A 311 7.25 -3.63 -16.36
CA MET A 311 6.10 -2.74 -16.13
C MET A 311 6.42 -1.64 -15.13
N ALA A 312 7.25 -1.92 -14.11
CA ALA A 312 7.68 -0.91 -13.15
C ALA A 312 8.57 0.19 -13.77
N LEU A 313 9.28 -0.12 -14.85
CA LEU A 313 10.09 0.86 -15.59
C LEU A 313 9.24 1.75 -16.51
N LEU A 314 8.01 1.35 -16.82
CA LEU A 314 7.09 2.11 -17.67
C LEU A 314 6.22 3.11 -16.88
N LEU A 315 6.17 3.01 -15.55
CA LEU A 315 5.44 3.90 -14.64
C LEU A 315 6.32 5.05 -14.16
#